data_141074399c8fdf7846b856ebbb7ebf38
#
_entry.id   141074399c8fdf7846b856ebbb7ebf38
#
_cell.length_a   1.000
_cell.length_b   1.000
_cell.length_c   1.000
_cell.angle_alpha   90.00
_cell.angle_beta   90.00
_cell.angle_gamma   90.00
#
_symmetry.space_group_name_H-M   'P 1'
#
loop_
_entity.id
_entity.type
_entity.pdbx_description
1 polymer ?
#
loop_
_entity_poly.entity_id
_entity_poly.type
_entity_poly.pdbx_seq_one_letter_code
_entity_poly.pdbx_strand_id
1 'polypeptide(L)'
;ETVPVFRAPRCAPLQPDSGWSAAQPVAAYGESALRVIIAGGGTGGHIYPGVAVAREFQRRDPSTEIVFVGTAHGLETKIVPREGFKLELIEIAGLKNVSFVSRLKTLLMLPGSFLQARSLIRRVAPDIVIGVGGYSSGPVLLMAALMGLPTLVIEPNALPGFTNRRLAGFIDRAA
;
A
#
# COMPACT_ATOMS: atom_id res chain seq x y z
N GLU A 1 -29.88 1.10 -9.33
CA GLU A 1 -28.76 0.35 -8.68
C GLU A 1 -28.01 1.30 -7.80
N THR A 2 -28.24 1.21 -6.49
CA THR A 2 -27.56 2.00 -5.49
C THR A 2 -26.13 1.50 -5.37
N VAL A 3 -25.17 2.34 -5.75
CA VAL A 3 -23.74 2.10 -5.51
C VAL A 3 -23.55 1.94 -4.00
N PRO A 4 -22.97 0.82 -3.51
CA PRO A 4 -22.76 0.65 -2.09
C PRO A 4 -21.80 1.73 -1.59
N VAL A 5 -22.27 2.58 -0.69
CA VAL A 5 -21.47 3.58 0.01
C VAL A 5 -20.37 2.85 0.76
N PHE A 6 -19.13 3.20 0.46
CA PHE A 6 -17.94 2.70 1.13
C PHE A 6 -18.01 3.09 2.62
N ARG A 7 -18.50 2.19 3.44
CA ARG A 7 -18.49 2.36 4.90
C ARG A 7 -17.14 1.86 5.41
N ALA A 8 -16.22 2.78 5.66
CA ALA A 8 -15.01 2.47 6.41
C ALA A 8 -15.42 1.99 7.82
N PRO A 9 -15.01 0.79 8.25
CA PRO A 9 -15.32 0.33 9.59
C PRO A 9 -14.47 1.10 10.60
N ARG A 10 -15.16 1.76 11.53
CA ARG A 10 -14.67 2.28 12.81
C ARG A 10 -13.65 3.43 12.82
N CYS A 11 -13.61 4.27 11.80
CA CYS A 11 -12.94 5.55 11.94
C CYS A 11 -13.99 6.65 12.09
N ALA A 12 -13.96 7.35 13.21
CA ALA A 12 -14.68 8.61 13.32
C ALA A 12 -14.24 9.51 12.15
N PRO A 13 -15.17 10.17 11.44
CA PRO A 13 -14.79 11.13 10.40
C PRO A 13 -13.86 12.16 11.01
N LEU A 14 -12.77 12.46 10.29
CA LEU A 14 -11.95 13.61 10.63
C LEU A 14 -12.87 14.83 10.57
N GLN A 15 -13.15 15.41 11.72
CA GLN A 15 -13.92 16.65 11.79
C GLN A 15 -13.06 17.75 11.20
N PRO A 16 -13.55 18.53 10.21
CA PRO A 16 -12.77 19.59 9.57
C PRO A 16 -12.35 20.71 10.54
N ASP A 17 -12.97 20.76 11.71
CA ASP A 17 -12.84 21.87 12.69
C ASP A 17 -11.99 21.51 13.91
N SER A 18 -11.49 20.29 14.03
CA SER A 18 -10.49 19.97 15.06
C SER A 18 -9.14 20.50 14.58
N GLY A 19 -8.90 21.79 14.82
CA GLY A 19 -7.72 22.60 14.56
C GLY A 19 -6.46 21.79 14.22
N TRP A 20 -6.28 21.48 12.96
CA TRP A 20 -5.05 20.94 12.46
C TRP A 20 -4.01 22.08 12.48
N SER A 21 -3.52 22.35 13.67
CA SER A 21 -2.33 23.17 13.85
C SER A 21 -1.20 22.49 13.07
N ALA A 22 -0.72 23.13 12.02
CA ALA A 22 0.36 22.66 11.17
C ALA A 22 1.72 22.50 11.90
N ALA A 23 1.72 22.38 13.20
CA ALA A 23 2.91 22.36 14.03
C ALA A 23 2.76 21.47 15.27
N GLN A 24 2.40 20.21 15.06
CA GLN A 24 2.83 19.21 16.03
C GLN A 24 4.13 18.62 15.51
N PRO A 25 5.29 18.85 16.15
CA PRO A 25 6.53 18.21 15.73
C PRO A 25 6.36 16.69 15.87
N VAL A 26 6.91 15.94 14.92
CA VAL A 26 7.00 14.47 14.87
C VAL A 26 7.80 13.89 16.06
N ALA A 27 8.04 14.65 17.10
CA ALA A 27 8.82 14.33 18.29
C ALA A 27 8.20 13.29 19.23
N ALA A 28 7.10 12.62 18.84
CA ALA A 28 6.46 11.58 19.66
C ALA A 28 6.77 10.14 19.21
N TYR A 29 7.45 9.95 18.08
CA TYR A 29 7.97 8.65 17.68
C TYR A 29 9.45 8.62 18.09
N GLY A 30 9.81 7.67 18.98
CA GLY A 30 11.16 7.57 19.56
C GLY A 30 12.28 7.62 18.51
N GLU A 31 13.53 7.74 18.92
CA GLU A 31 14.76 8.01 18.13
C GLU A 31 15.04 7.13 16.90
N SER A 32 14.13 6.25 16.50
CA SER A 32 14.25 5.43 15.28
C SER A 32 13.54 6.08 14.10
N ALA A 33 14.23 6.13 12.96
CA ALA A 33 13.66 6.60 11.68
C ALA A 33 12.37 5.87 11.34
N LEU A 34 11.33 6.61 10.91
CA LEU A 34 10.06 6.05 10.46
C LEU A 34 10.28 5.15 9.24
N ARG A 35 9.76 3.93 9.26
CA ARG A 35 9.85 2.96 8.16
C ARG A 35 8.50 2.77 7.49
N VAL A 36 8.45 3.05 6.21
CA VAL A 36 7.21 3.04 5.41
C VAL A 36 7.33 2.03 4.28
N ILE A 37 6.38 1.13 4.17
CA ILE A 37 6.19 0.34 2.95
C ILE A 37 5.11 1.00 2.09
N ILE A 38 5.40 1.20 0.80
CA ILE A 38 4.44 1.64 -0.20
C ILE A 38 4.25 0.52 -1.22
N ALA A 39 3.10 -0.14 -1.17
CA ALA A 39 2.77 -1.27 -2.02
C ALA A 39 1.86 -0.85 -3.17
N GLY A 40 2.31 -1.11 -4.39
CA GLY A 40 1.54 -0.81 -5.57
C GLY A 40 2.35 -0.93 -6.85
N GLY A 41 1.68 -0.95 -7.99
CA GLY A 41 2.39 -1.11 -9.24
C GLY A 41 1.48 -1.36 -10.43
N GLY A 42 2.12 -1.81 -11.51
CA GLY A 42 1.48 -2.11 -12.79
C GLY A 42 1.45 -0.90 -13.72
N THR A 43 0.91 0.22 -13.30
CA THR A 43 0.75 1.44 -14.12
C THR A 43 1.27 2.69 -13.43
N GLY A 44 1.61 3.72 -14.22
CA GLY A 44 2.04 5.03 -13.68
C GLY A 44 0.98 5.68 -12.77
N GLY A 45 -0.31 5.48 -13.07
CA GLY A 45 -1.41 6.02 -12.27
C GLY A 45 -1.43 5.53 -10.81
N HIS A 46 -0.84 4.36 -10.53
CA HIS A 46 -0.66 3.86 -9.17
C HIS A 46 0.69 4.25 -8.57
N ILE A 47 1.74 4.31 -9.40
CA ILE A 47 3.11 4.51 -8.90
C ILE A 47 3.36 5.96 -8.53
N TYR A 48 2.97 6.93 -9.37
CA TYR A 48 3.25 8.35 -9.13
C TYR A 48 2.58 8.92 -7.87
N PRO A 49 1.33 8.58 -7.52
CA PRO A 49 0.77 8.93 -6.22
C PRO A 49 1.61 8.40 -5.05
N GLY A 50 2.10 7.16 -5.16
CA GLY A 50 3.01 6.58 -4.16
C GLY A 50 4.32 7.35 -4.05
N VAL A 51 4.93 7.73 -5.18
CA VAL A 51 6.15 8.56 -5.21
C VAL A 51 5.91 9.93 -4.57
N ALA A 52 4.77 10.57 -4.86
CA ALA A 52 4.43 11.86 -4.26
C ALA A 52 4.32 11.76 -2.74
N VAL A 53 3.66 10.72 -2.23
CA VAL A 53 3.54 10.45 -0.80
C VAL A 53 4.92 10.15 -0.19
N ALA A 54 5.74 9.34 -0.85
CA ALA A 54 7.11 9.03 -0.41
C ALA A 54 7.96 10.31 -0.26
N ARG A 55 7.91 11.17 -1.24
CA ARG A 55 8.64 12.46 -1.21
C ARG A 55 8.14 13.37 -0.10
N GLU A 56 6.84 13.39 0.17
CA GLU A 56 6.28 14.19 1.26
C GLU A 56 6.73 13.66 2.64
N PHE A 57 6.82 12.33 2.83
CA PHE A 57 7.40 11.76 4.04
C PHE A 57 8.85 12.21 4.22
N GLN A 58 9.70 12.08 3.21
CA GLN A 58 11.11 12.50 3.27
C GLN A 58 11.29 14.01 3.40
N ARG A 59 10.37 14.81 2.84
CA ARG A 59 10.39 16.27 3.01
C ARG A 59 10.12 16.66 4.46
N ARG A 60 9.24 15.94 5.15
CA ARG A 60 8.90 16.18 6.57
C ARG A 60 9.96 15.66 7.51
N ASP A 61 10.48 14.48 7.21
CA ASP A 61 11.55 13.84 7.95
C ASP A 61 12.49 13.10 6.99
N PRO A 62 13.69 13.70 6.71
CA PRO A 62 14.67 13.10 5.81
C PRO A 62 15.21 11.74 6.27
N SER A 63 15.04 11.38 7.56
CA SER A 63 15.46 10.10 8.10
C SER A 63 14.48 8.97 7.76
N THR A 64 13.27 9.28 7.24
CA THR A 64 12.25 8.29 6.89
C THR A 64 12.76 7.30 5.86
N GLU A 65 12.74 6.02 6.22
CA GLU A 65 13.09 4.92 5.31
C GLU A 65 11.86 4.47 4.53
N ILE A 66 11.96 4.49 3.20
CA ILE A 66 10.84 4.12 2.32
C ILE A 66 11.23 2.94 1.43
N VAL A 67 10.40 1.90 1.45
CA VAL A 67 10.54 0.73 0.60
C VAL A 67 9.28 0.57 -0.24
N PHE A 68 9.42 0.62 -1.55
CA PHE A 68 8.34 0.26 -2.46
C PHE A 68 8.26 -1.25 -2.63
N VAL A 69 7.04 -1.75 -2.78
CA VAL A 69 6.78 -3.17 -3.08
C VAL A 69 5.95 -3.27 -4.35
N GLY A 70 6.51 -3.98 -5.32
CA GLY A 70 5.90 -4.16 -6.63
C GLY A 70 6.08 -5.57 -7.19
N THR A 71 5.87 -5.71 -8.48
CA THR A 71 6.07 -6.95 -9.24
C THR A 71 7.16 -6.78 -10.28
N ALA A 72 7.74 -7.88 -10.76
CA ALA A 72 8.80 -7.84 -11.76
C ALA A 72 8.34 -7.34 -13.16
N HIS A 73 7.05 -7.27 -13.40
CA HIS A 73 6.49 -7.01 -14.74
C HIS A 73 5.83 -5.64 -14.91
N GLY A 74 5.76 -4.83 -13.85
CA GLY A 74 5.12 -3.50 -13.88
C GLY A 74 6.10 -2.36 -14.16
N LEU A 75 5.55 -1.16 -14.35
CA LEU A 75 6.33 0.06 -14.56
C LEU A 75 7.13 0.47 -13.31
N GLU A 76 6.80 -0.07 -12.14
CA GLU A 76 7.49 0.17 -10.89
C GLU A 76 8.98 -0.18 -10.98
N THR A 77 9.35 -1.20 -11.75
CA THR A 77 10.75 -1.61 -11.95
C THR A 77 11.62 -0.54 -12.61
N LYS A 78 11.00 0.37 -13.36
CA LYS A 78 11.69 1.47 -14.04
C LYS A 78 11.51 2.79 -13.28
N ILE A 79 10.31 3.08 -12.79
CA ILE A 79 9.99 4.38 -12.20
C ILE A 79 10.59 4.49 -10.80
N VAL A 80 10.35 3.52 -9.92
CA VAL A 80 10.76 3.61 -8.50
C VAL A 80 12.27 3.81 -8.33
N PRO A 81 13.15 3.03 -9.02
CA PRO A 81 14.59 3.27 -8.92
C PRO A 81 15.04 4.61 -9.52
N ARG A 82 14.39 5.09 -10.59
CA ARG A 82 14.68 6.41 -11.17
C ARG A 82 14.33 7.56 -10.24
N GLU A 83 13.29 7.38 -9.41
CA GLU A 83 12.90 8.32 -8.38
C GLU A 83 13.76 8.25 -7.11
N GLY A 84 14.75 7.34 -7.07
CA GLY A 84 15.70 7.18 -5.97
C GLY A 84 15.22 6.33 -4.82
N PHE A 85 14.11 5.60 -4.98
CA PHE A 85 13.55 4.76 -3.93
C PHE A 85 13.96 3.28 -4.08
N LYS A 86 14.05 2.60 -2.94
CA LYS A 86 14.27 1.15 -2.88
C LYS A 86 13.01 0.42 -3.36
N LEU A 87 13.18 -0.57 -4.23
CA LEU A 87 12.11 -1.44 -4.72
C LEU A 87 12.39 -2.88 -4.31
N GLU A 88 11.43 -3.48 -3.62
CA GLU A 88 11.37 -4.91 -3.34
C GLU A 88 10.31 -5.56 -4.23
N LEU A 89 10.60 -6.73 -4.76
CA LEU A 89 9.70 -7.43 -5.67
C LEU A 89 9.06 -8.63 -4.98
N ILE A 90 7.76 -8.80 -5.21
CA ILE A 90 7.02 -10.00 -4.82
C ILE A 90 6.40 -10.67 -6.05
N GLU A 91 6.36 -11.99 -6.02
CA GLU A 91 5.73 -12.77 -7.08
C GLU A 91 4.22 -12.82 -6.86
N ILE A 92 3.47 -12.26 -7.81
CA ILE A 92 2.02 -12.31 -7.80
C ILE A 92 1.56 -12.80 -9.16
N ALA A 93 0.70 -13.81 -9.16
CA ALA A 93 0.03 -14.23 -10.38
C ALA A 93 -0.93 -13.13 -10.83
N GLY A 94 -0.66 -12.55 -12.00
CA GLY A 94 -1.55 -11.55 -12.61
C GLY A 94 -2.91 -12.14 -12.95
N LEU A 95 -3.97 -11.47 -12.54
CA LEU A 95 -5.38 -11.89 -12.80
C LEU A 95 -5.90 -11.43 -14.17
N LYS A 96 -5.05 -10.90 -15.06
CA LYS A 96 -5.50 -10.43 -16.38
C LYS A 96 -5.64 -11.60 -17.36
N ASN A 97 -6.82 -11.71 -18.00
CA ASN A 97 -7.16 -12.59 -19.11
C ASN A 97 -6.88 -14.08 -18.85
N VAL A 98 -7.37 -14.61 -17.74
CA VAL A 98 -7.07 -15.96 -17.32
C VAL A 98 -8.19 -16.93 -17.65
N SER A 99 -7.84 -18.00 -18.38
CA SER A 99 -8.67 -19.19 -18.53
C SER A 99 -8.92 -19.83 -17.16
N PHE A 100 -9.88 -20.75 -17.08
CA PHE A 100 -10.20 -21.48 -15.85
C PHE A 100 -8.96 -22.13 -15.20
N VAL A 101 -8.07 -22.70 -15.99
CA VAL A 101 -6.80 -23.31 -15.55
C VAL A 101 -5.86 -22.26 -14.92
N SER A 102 -5.78 -21.08 -15.49
CA SER A 102 -5.00 -19.98 -14.95
C SER A 102 -5.54 -19.44 -13.62
N ARG A 103 -6.88 -19.45 -13.44
CA ARG A 103 -7.50 -19.06 -12.15
C ARG A 103 -7.11 -20.03 -11.05
N LEU A 104 -7.08 -21.33 -11.34
CA LEU A 104 -6.64 -22.35 -10.39
C LEU A 104 -5.16 -22.16 -10.04
N LYS A 105 -4.31 -21.93 -11.04
CA LYS A 105 -2.88 -21.61 -10.83
C LYS A 105 -2.68 -20.36 -9.98
N THR A 106 -3.44 -19.29 -10.24
CA THR A 106 -3.41 -18.07 -9.43
C THR A 106 -3.81 -18.34 -7.99
N LEU A 107 -4.85 -19.14 -7.77
CA LEU A 107 -5.30 -19.51 -6.43
C LEU A 107 -4.22 -20.29 -5.66
N LEU A 108 -3.49 -21.16 -6.35
CA LEU A 108 -2.37 -21.93 -5.77
C LEU A 108 -1.12 -21.05 -5.50
N MET A 109 -0.96 -19.94 -6.21
CA MET A 109 0.16 -19.00 -5.99
C MET A 109 -0.13 -17.95 -4.89
N LEU A 110 -1.40 -17.75 -4.52
CA LEU A 110 -1.78 -16.81 -3.46
C LEU A 110 -1.04 -17.08 -2.13
N PRO A 111 -0.96 -18.34 -1.61
CA PRO A 111 -0.22 -18.61 -0.37
C PRO A 111 1.24 -18.16 -0.45
N GLY A 112 1.90 -18.37 -1.61
CA GLY A 112 3.28 -17.95 -1.84
C GLY A 112 3.47 -16.44 -1.75
N SER A 113 2.57 -15.65 -2.38
CA SER A 113 2.62 -14.20 -2.33
C SER A 113 2.39 -13.64 -0.91
N PHE A 114 1.51 -14.29 -0.13
CA PHE A 114 1.30 -13.93 1.28
C PHE A 114 2.52 -14.25 2.15
N LEU A 115 3.17 -15.39 1.93
CA LEU A 115 4.40 -15.75 2.65
C LEU A 115 5.55 -14.80 2.31
N GLN A 116 5.70 -14.42 1.03
CA GLN A 116 6.67 -13.41 0.59
C GLN A 116 6.37 -12.05 1.22
N ALA A 117 5.11 -11.59 1.19
CA ALA A 117 4.70 -10.35 1.84
C ALA A 117 5.00 -10.38 3.35
N ARG A 118 4.68 -11.48 4.05
CA ARG A 118 4.99 -11.64 5.47
C ARG A 118 6.49 -11.59 5.76
N SER A 119 7.30 -12.29 4.96
CA SER A 119 8.76 -12.29 5.09
C SER A 119 9.33 -10.89 4.88
N LEU A 120 8.85 -10.19 3.85
CA LEU A 120 9.26 -8.82 3.53
C LEU A 120 8.88 -7.85 4.67
N ILE A 121 7.64 -7.89 5.14
CA ILE A 121 7.17 -7.05 6.25
C ILE A 121 8.01 -7.29 7.50
N ARG A 122 8.34 -8.54 7.83
CA ARG A 122 9.20 -8.86 8.98
C ARG A 122 10.62 -8.35 8.82
N ARG A 123 11.18 -8.40 7.60
CA ARG A 123 12.55 -7.93 7.32
C ARG A 123 12.63 -6.41 7.34
N VAL A 124 11.65 -5.71 6.77
CA VAL A 124 11.59 -4.25 6.76
C VAL A 124 11.16 -3.70 8.11
N ALA A 125 10.30 -4.43 8.82
CA ALA A 125 9.68 -4.04 10.09
C ALA A 125 9.08 -2.62 10.01
N PRO A 126 8.12 -2.37 9.09
CA PRO A 126 7.58 -1.04 8.86
C PRO A 126 6.67 -0.59 10.01
N ASP A 127 6.59 0.71 10.22
CA ASP A 127 5.66 1.34 11.16
C ASP A 127 4.29 1.58 10.52
N ILE A 128 4.24 1.67 9.18
CA ILE A 128 3.01 1.80 8.40
C ILE A 128 3.16 1.17 7.02
N VAL A 129 2.07 0.61 6.51
CA VAL A 129 1.99 0.05 5.16
C VAL A 129 0.91 0.79 4.35
N ILE A 130 1.31 1.37 3.22
CA ILE A 130 0.46 2.17 2.35
C ILE A 130 0.26 1.43 1.03
N GLY A 131 -0.99 1.23 0.63
CA GLY A 131 -1.35 0.70 -0.68
C GLY A 131 -1.79 1.80 -1.63
N VAL A 132 -1.21 1.84 -2.82
CA VAL A 132 -1.55 2.81 -3.87
C VAL A 132 -2.26 2.15 -5.06
N GLY A 133 -2.73 0.93 -4.87
CA GLY A 133 -3.42 0.16 -5.89
C GLY A 133 -2.51 -0.77 -6.71
N GLY A 134 -3.12 -1.49 -7.64
CA GLY A 134 -2.44 -2.54 -8.40
C GLY A 134 -2.46 -3.90 -7.68
N TYR A 135 -1.90 -4.91 -8.34
CA TYR A 135 -1.99 -6.29 -7.83
C TYR A 135 -1.10 -6.55 -6.60
N SER A 136 0.03 -5.85 -6.49
CA SER A 136 0.97 -6.00 -5.38
C SER A 136 0.45 -5.44 -4.06
N SER A 137 -0.43 -4.43 -4.09
CA SER A 137 -0.98 -3.85 -2.88
C SER A 137 -1.85 -4.84 -2.09
N GLY A 138 -2.56 -5.75 -2.78
CA GLY A 138 -3.48 -6.69 -2.15
C GLY A 138 -2.86 -7.57 -1.07
N PRO A 139 -1.93 -8.47 -1.44
CA PRO A 139 -1.29 -9.37 -0.49
C PRO A 139 -0.50 -8.65 0.60
N VAL A 140 0.15 -7.53 0.27
CA VAL A 140 0.98 -6.78 1.22
C VAL A 140 0.11 -6.10 2.28
N LEU A 141 -0.95 -5.37 1.87
CA LEU A 141 -1.87 -4.73 2.80
C LEU A 141 -2.63 -5.72 3.68
N LEU A 142 -3.16 -6.80 3.06
CA LEU A 142 -3.88 -7.80 3.83
C LEU A 142 -2.96 -8.47 4.86
N MET A 143 -1.73 -8.79 4.48
CA MET A 143 -0.76 -9.36 5.41
C MET A 143 -0.39 -8.37 6.51
N ALA A 144 -0.18 -7.09 6.20
CA ALA A 144 0.08 -6.05 7.18
C ALA A 144 -1.07 -5.92 8.19
N ALA A 145 -2.32 -5.87 7.70
CA ALA A 145 -3.51 -5.83 8.54
C ALA A 145 -3.63 -7.06 9.46
N LEU A 146 -3.37 -8.27 8.93
CA LEU A 146 -3.36 -9.50 9.71
C LEU A 146 -2.23 -9.54 10.76
N MET A 147 -1.15 -8.82 10.53
CA MET A 147 -0.04 -8.66 11.48
C MET A 147 -0.26 -7.51 12.47
N GLY A 148 -1.39 -6.80 12.40
CA GLY A 148 -1.73 -5.69 13.29
C GLY A 148 -0.95 -4.39 13.03
N LEU A 149 -0.37 -4.25 11.83
CA LEU A 149 0.33 -3.04 11.45
C LEU A 149 -0.64 -1.98 10.92
N PRO A 150 -0.39 -0.69 11.17
CA PRO A 150 -1.16 0.40 10.58
C PRO A 150 -1.19 0.33 9.06
N THR A 151 -2.38 0.44 8.48
CA THR A 151 -2.59 0.33 7.04
C THR A 151 -3.37 1.51 6.48
N LEU A 152 -2.93 2.02 5.33
CA LEU A 152 -3.58 3.08 4.58
C LEU A 152 -3.74 2.67 3.11
N VAL A 153 -4.91 2.90 2.53
CA VAL A 153 -5.13 2.82 1.08
C VAL A 153 -5.28 4.21 0.51
N ILE A 154 -4.56 4.48 -0.56
CA ILE A 154 -4.74 5.68 -1.38
C ILE A 154 -5.39 5.27 -2.70
N GLU A 155 -6.54 5.87 -3.02
CA GLU A 155 -7.28 5.61 -4.24
C GLU A 155 -7.47 6.89 -5.04
N PRO A 156 -6.64 7.11 -6.07
CA PRO A 156 -6.70 8.34 -6.87
C PRO A 156 -7.90 8.40 -7.83
N ASN A 157 -8.63 7.31 -7.96
CA ASN A 157 -9.76 7.24 -8.90
C ASN A 157 -11.10 7.46 -8.18
N ALA A 158 -12.05 8.08 -8.86
CA ALA A 158 -13.41 8.28 -8.36
C ALA A 158 -14.14 6.96 -8.04
N LEU A 159 -13.77 5.88 -8.73
CA LEU A 159 -14.27 4.53 -8.45
C LEU A 159 -13.11 3.66 -7.98
N PRO A 160 -13.18 3.14 -6.75
CA PRO A 160 -12.11 2.31 -6.21
C PRO A 160 -11.86 1.06 -7.06
N GLY A 161 -10.59 0.76 -7.30
CA GLY A 161 -10.17 -0.46 -7.99
C GLY A 161 -10.64 -1.73 -7.25
N PHE A 162 -10.68 -2.85 -7.97
CA PHE A 162 -11.17 -4.13 -7.42
C PHE A 162 -10.43 -4.52 -6.13
N THR A 163 -9.12 -4.40 -6.09
CA THR A 163 -8.30 -4.72 -4.93
C THR A 163 -8.68 -3.84 -3.73
N ASN A 164 -8.75 -2.52 -3.92
CA ASN A 164 -9.05 -1.58 -2.86
C ASN A 164 -10.45 -1.79 -2.28
N ARG A 165 -11.45 -2.08 -3.15
CA ARG A 165 -12.80 -2.42 -2.69
C ARG A 165 -12.86 -3.69 -1.83
N ARG A 166 -12.07 -4.72 -2.18
CA ARG A 166 -12.04 -5.99 -1.44
C ARG A 166 -11.30 -5.86 -0.11
N LEU A 167 -10.32 -4.99 -0.04
CA LEU A 167 -9.52 -4.77 1.16
C LEU A 167 -10.16 -3.80 2.15
N ALA A 168 -11.14 -3.01 1.73
CA ALA A 168 -11.76 -1.95 2.54
C ALA A 168 -12.18 -2.36 3.95
N GLY A 169 -12.61 -3.62 4.13
CA GLY A 169 -13.03 -4.15 5.44
C GLY A 169 -11.87 -4.49 6.39
N PHE A 170 -10.63 -4.52 5.89
CA PHE A 170 -9.45 -4.95 6.64
C PHE A 170 -8.45 -3.80 6.88
N ILE A 171 -8.61 -2.68 6.20
CA ILE A 171 -7.68 -1.55 6.21
C ILE A 171 -8.14 -0.49 7.22
N ASP A 172 -7.20 0.11 7.95
CA ASP A 172 -7.50 1.08 9.00
C ASP A 172 -7.98 2.42 8.44
N ARG A 173 -7.40 2.88 7.32
CA ARG A 173 -7.68 4.17 6.70
C ARG A 173 -7.72 4.08 5.18
N ALA A 174 -8.54 4.96 4.57
CA ALA A 174 -8.57 5.18 3.12
C ALA A 174 -8.57 6.68 2.83
N ALA A 175 -7.84 7.10 1.79
CA ALA A 175 -7.73 8.47 1.31
C ALA A 175 -7.92 8.52 -0.21
#